data_220f0c1e8a1cb48c246c55eea4933b09
#
_entry.id   220f0c1e8a1cb48c246c55eea4933b09
#
_cell.length_a   1.000
_cell.length_b   1.000
_cell.length_c   1.000
_cell.angle_alpha   90.00
_cell.angle_beta   90.00
_cell.angle_gamma   90.00
#
_symmetry.space_group_name_H-M   'P 1'
#
loop_
_entity.id
_entity.type
_entity.pdbx_description
1 polymer ?
#
loop_
_entity_poly.entity_id
_entity_poly.type
_entity_poly.pdbx_seq_one_letter_code
_entity_poly.pdbx_strand_id
1 'polypeptide(L)'
;MLPNTVEIRQSISREAIVGHETAWCISDLGAVQFRHAYDPQLLETIRRKALELKSERATRKHLDLTFITGADRFIPEIKELINDKRRLDALSSFAGVRLEPYPLSTVGSTVTFMSPSDGAVDWHCDGVPVTELIPLEISDPIIGGELEIYLGDCEVGRAKVNQRLPLPQRNILRIPHSMGYSTLGHFLGIFHRTAPIQFGNRITLVLNLRSAEKPFIDDNRLFYLAADTDQDAEWVMEMTKDVWENQLPAYRKFEAARTGVLAPAVQMPAITSPLPTVDVRTSW
;
A
#
# COMPACT_ATOMS: atom_id res chain seq x y z
N MET A 1 10.18 25.23 -11.37
CA MET A 1 10.29 24.63 -12.70
C MET A 1 10.12 23.13 -12.51
N LEU A 2 9.02 22.55 -12.97
CA LEU A 2 8.90 21.11 -13.09
C LEU A 2 9.90 20.67 -14.17
N PRO A 3 10.88 19.80 -13.87
CA PRO A 3 11.76 19.31 -14.89
C PRO A 3 11.02 18.24 -15.70
N ASN A 4 11.07 18.37 -16.99
CA ASN A 4 10.77 17.37 -18.00
C ASN A 4 9.50 16.56 -17.74
N THR A 5 8.57 16.61 -18.67
CA THR A 5 7.36 15.80 -18.70
C THR A 5 7.68 14.35 -18.32
N VAL A 6 7.23 13.96 -17.12
CA VAL A 6 7.35 12.56 -16.68
C VAL A 6 6.52 11.73 -17.66
N GLU A 7 7.12 10.70 -18.25
CA GLU A 7 6.42 9.80 -19.16
C GLU A 7 5.35 9.02 -18.36
N ILE A 8 4.09 9.27 -18.69
CA ILE A 8 2.94 8.54 -18.14
C ILE A 8 2.48 7.54 -19.19
N ARG A 9 2.45 6.25 -18.84
CA ARG A 9 1.91 5.21 -19.72
C ARG A 9 0.41 5.06 -19.61
N GLN A 10 -0.10 5.13 -18.38
CA GLN A 10 -1.50 4.92 -18.08
C GLN A 10 -1.88 5.71 -16.84
N SER A 11 -3.08 6.29 -16.86
CA SER A 11 -3.67 6.94 -15.71
C SER A 11 -5.19 6.73 -15.73
N ILE A 12 -5.77 6.47 -14.58
CA ILE A 12 -7.20 6.31 -14.41
C ILE A 12 -7.64 7.00 -13.11
N SER A 13 -8.75 7.72 -13.16
CA SER A 13 -9.31 8.34 -11.96
C SER A 13 -10.04 7.33 -11.10
N ARG A 14 -10.18 7.65 -9.81
CA ARG A 14 -10.93 6.84 -8.87
C ARG A 14 -12.39 6.71 -9.29
N GLU A 15 -13.03 7.81 -9.71
CA GLU A 15 -14.40 7.80 -10.21
C GLU A 15 -14.58 6.84 -11.39
N ALA A 16 -13.64 6.84 -12.34
CA ALA A 16 -13.69 5.90 -13.48
C ALA A 16 -13.55 4.43 -13.06
N ILE A 17 -12.93 4.14 -11.91
CA ILE A 17 -12.84 2.78 -11.35
C ILE A 17 -14.12 2.41 -10.62
N VAL A 18 -14.51 3.21 -9.62
CA VAL A 18 -15.60 2.83 -8.69
C VAL A 18 -16.99 3.26 -9.17
N GLY A 19 -17.07 4.19 -10.12
CA GLY A 19 -18.34 4.64 -10.74
C GLY A 19 -19.11 5.66 -9.91
N HIS A 20 -18.59 6.15 -8.80
CA HIS A 20 -19.20 7.18 -7.95
C HIS A 20 -18.15 7.89 -7.10
N GLU A 21 -18.49 9.08 -6.61
CA GLU A 21 -17.69 9.75 -5.60
C GLU A 21 -17.72 8.99 -4.28
N THR A 22 -16.57 8.91 -3.62
CA THR A 22 -16.46 8.31 -2.29
C THR A 22 -16.14 9.40 -1.26
N ALA A 23 -16.98 9.51 -0.22
CA ALA A 23 -16.90 10.57 0.79
C ALA A 23 -15.55 10.59 1.55
N TRP A 24 -14.88 9.46 1.64
CA TRP A 24 -13.66 9.28 2.44
C TRP A 24 -12.46 8.92 1.56
N CYS A 25 -12.22 9.69 0.49
CA CYS A 25 -11.02 9.57 -0.31
C CYS A 25 -10.06 10.75 -0.07
N ILE A 26 -8.78 10.51 -0.29
CA ILE A 26 -7.76 11.55 -0.19
C ILE A 26 -7.42 12.18 -1.54
N SER A 27 -7.77 11.52 -2.64
CA SER A 27 -7.33 11.87 -3.99
C SER A 27 -8.30 11.33 -5.03
N ASP A 28 -8.45 12.07 -6.14
CA ASP A 28 -9.18 11.60 -7.32
C ASP A 28 -8.38 10.59 -8.15
N LEU A 29 -7.12 10.38 -7.81
CA LEU A 29 -6.29 9.37 -8.46
C LEU A 29 -6.83 7.97 -8.12
N GLY A 30 -7.10 7.16 -9.16
CA GLY A 30 -7.26 5.73 -9.02
C GLY A 30 -5.92 5.03 -9.09
N ALA A 31 -5.28 5.09 -10.26
CA ALA A 31 -3.92 4.59 -10.47
C ALA A 31 -3.21 5.35 -11.59
N VAL A 32 -1.89 5.46 -11.50
CA VAL A 32 -1.02 5.99 -12.56
C VAL A 32 0.23 5.14 -12.67
N GLN A 33 0.60 4.77 -13.91
CA GLN A 33 1.89 4.17 -14.22
C GLN A 33 2.77 5.20 -14.91
N PHE A 34 3.94 5.43 -14.34
CA PHE A 34 4.86 6.47 -14.79
C PHE A 34 6.32 6.00 -14.78
N ARG A 35 7.14 6.60 -15.64
CA ARG A 35 8.58 6.36 -15.64
C ARG A 35 9.21 7.06 -14.45
N HIS A 36 9.82 6.29 -13.56
CA HIS A 36 10.53 6.85 -12.42
C HIS A 36 11.98 7.24 -12.77
N ALA A 37 12.56 8.15 -11.97
CA ALA A 37 13.95 8.59 -12.10
C ALA A 37 14.81 8.11 -10.92
N TYR A 38 14.47 6.95 -10.33
CA TYR A 38 15.25 6.39 -9.23
C TYR A 38 16.60 5.87 -9.72
N ASP A 39 17.60 5.97 -8.85
CA ASP A 39 18.94 5.47 -9.16
C ASP A 39 18.91 3.95 -9.40
N PRO A 40 19.29 3.47 -10.59
CA PRO A 40 19.30 2.05 -10.89
C PRO A 40 20.25 1.25 -9.98
N GLN A 41 21.33 1.85 -9.49
CA GLN A 41 22.28 1.19 -8.58
C GLN A 41 21.67 1.02 -7.20
N LEU A 42 20.89 2.00 -6.73
CA LEU A 42 20.13 1.91 -5.48
C LEU A 42 19.11 0.78 -5.55
N LEU A 43 18.31 0.73 -6.63
CA LEU A 43 17.30 -0.33 -6.82
C LEU A 43 17.95 -1.71 -6.92
N GLU A 44 19.07 -1.85 -7.62
CA GLU A 44 19.81 -3.11 -7.71
C GLU A 44 20.38 -3.54 -6.34
N THR A 45 20.86 -2.59 -5.54
CA THR A 45 21.33 -2.88 -4.18
C THR A 45 20.19 -3.38 -3.30
N ILE A 46 19.01 -2.74 -3.37
CA ILE A 46 17.81 -3.17 -2.66
C ILE A 46 17.41 -4.58 -3.09
N ARG A 47 17.36 -4.83 -4.41
CA ARG A 47 17.02 -6.15 -4.98
C ARG A 47 17.93 -7.25 -4.45
N ARG A 48 19.24 -7.05 -4.54
CA ARG A 48 20.24 -8.04 -4.09
C ARG A 48 20.10 -8.34 -2.61
N LYS A 49 19.99 -7.30 -1.75
CA LYS A 49 19.81 -7.49 -0.31
C LYS A 49 18.49 -8.18 0.03
N ALA A 50 17.41 -7.88 -0.71
CA ALA A 50 16.13 -8.56 -0.52
C ALA A 50 16.23 -10.05 -0.84
N LEU A 51 16.95 -10.43 -1.90
CA LEU A 51 17.20 -11.85 -2.22
C LEU A 51 18.05 -12.55 -1.15
N GLU A 52 19.08 -11.90 -0.64
CA GLU A 52 19.91 -12.44 0.45
C GLU A 52 19.08 -12.68 1.72
N LEU A 53 18.14 -11.80 2.02
CA LEU A 53 17.28 -11.89 3.19
C LEU A 53 16.05 -12.80 3.00
N LYS A 54 15.73 -13.21 1.75
CA LYS A 54 14.50 -13.96 1.46
C LYS A 54 14.34 -15.19 2.33
N SER A 55 15.39 -16.01 2.45
CA SER A 55 15.32 -17.27 3.21
C SER A 55 15.19 -17.09 4.73
N GLU A 56 15.66 -15.97 5.26
CA GLU A 56 15.67 -15.69 6.70
C GLU A 56 14.45 -14.85 7.14
N ARG A 57 14.03 -13.88 6.31
CA ARG A 57 13.08 -12.85 6.68
C ARG A 57 11.74 -12.91 5.95
N ALA A 58 11.70 -13.58 4.79
CA ALA A 58 10.43 -13.65 4.08
C ALA A 58 9.46 -14.59 4.79
N THR A 59 8.22 -14.18 4.82
CA THR A 59 7.10 -14.95 5.38
C THR A 59 6.06 -15.19 4.30
N ARG A 60 5.22 -16.20 4.50
CA ARG A 60 4.02 -16.45 3.72
C ARG A 60 2.89 -16.64 4.70
N LYS A 61 2.07 -15.63 4.85
CA LYS A 61 0.96 -15.60 5.79
C LYS A 61 -0.37 -15.57 5.02
N HIS A 62 -1.39 -14.93 5.57
CA HIS A 62 -2.74 -14.92 5.03
C HIS A 62 -2.88 -14.38 3.59
N LEU A 63 -1.93 -13.60 3.10
CA LEU A 63 -1.95 -13.13 1.70
C LEU A 63 -1.56 -14.18 0.67
N ASP A 64 -1.19 -15.39 1.08
CA ASP A 64 -0.65 -16.45 0.22
C ASP A 64 0.47 -15.96 -0.73
N LEU A 65 1.27 -15.03 -0.27
CA LEU A 65 2.36 -14.37 -0.97
C LEU A 65 3.63 -14.44 -0.13
N THR A 66 4.77 -14.65 -0.76
CA THR A 66 6.09 -14.57 -0.11
C THR A 66 6.55 -13.12 -0.05
N PHE A 67 6.78 -12.57 1.15
CA PHE A 67 7.14 -11.17 1.32
C PHE A 67 7.97 -10.89 2.58
N ILE A 68 8.69 -9.75 2.58
CA ILE A 68 9.38 -9.18 3.75
C ILE A 68 8.67 -7.88 4.12
N THR A 69 8.03 -7.83 5.29
CA THR A 69 7.42 -6.60 5.83
C THR A 69 8.46 -5.74 6.54
N GLY A 70 8.21 -4.42 6.63
CA GLY A 70 9.15 -3.51 7.28
C GLY A 70 10.54 -3.60 6.67
N ALA A 71 10.61 -3.73 5.36
CA ALA A 71 11.84 -4.04 4.64
C ALA A 71 12.93 -2.98 4.84
N ASP A 72 12.57 -1.72 5.08
CA ASP A 72 13.50 -0.63 5.40
C ASP A 72 14.25 -0.82 6.73
N ARG A 73 13.76 -1.67 7.62
CA ARG A 73 14.44 -2.03 8.88
C ARG A 73 15.67 -2.90 8.62
N PHE A 74 15.64 -3.71 7.56
CA PHE A 74 16.68 -4.67 7.19
C PHE A 74 17.50 -4.22 5.99
N ILE A 75 16.94 -3.35 5.14
CA ILE A 75 17.54 -2.80 3.92
C ILE A 75 17.52 -1.27 4.04
N PRO A 76 18.53 -0.65 4.70
CA PRO A 76 18.53 0.79 4.96
C PRO A 76 18.41 1.68 3.72
N GLU A 77 18.83 1.17 2.56
CA GLU A 77 18.73 1.87 1.27
C GLU A 77 17.28 2.20 0.89
N ILE A 78 16.32 1.42 1.39
CA ILE A 78 14.90 1.73 1.19
C ILE A 78 14.52 3.04 1.86
N LYS A 79 15.16 3.40 2.99
CA LYS A 79 14.92 4.69 3.66
C LYS A 79 15.33 5.89 2.82
N GLU A 80 16.31 5.72 1.93
CA GLU A 80 16.68 6.77 0.99
C GLU A 80 15.53 7.10 0.04
N LEU A 81 14.83 6.07 -0.49
CA LEU A 81 13.63 6.26 -1.31
C LEU A 81 12.47 6.80 -0.49
N ILE A 82 12.22 6.24 0.71
CA ILE A 82 11.11 6.69 1.57
C ILE A 82 11.20 8.18 1.85
N ASN A 83 12.42 8.69 2.13
CA ASN A 83 12.67 10.06 2.53
C ASN A 83 13.05 10.99 1.36
N ASP A 84 13.10 10.49 0.13
CA ASP A 84 13.43 11.32 -1.03
C ASP A 84 12.30 12.34 -1.28
N LYS A 85 12.61 13.60 -0.98
CA LYS A 85 11.69 14.71 -1.16
C LYS A 85 11.23 14.87 -2.62
N ARG A 86 12.12 14.64 -3.60
CA ARG A 86 11.79 14.78 -5.03
C ARG A 86 10.77 13.72 -5.43
N ARG A 87 10.95 12.50 -4.94
CA ARG A 87 9.97 11.42 -5.10
C ARG A 87 8.63 11.81 -4.49
N LEU A 88 8.60 12.23 -3.22
CA LEU A 88 7.37 12.60 -2.52
C LEU A 88 6.66 13.78 -3.20
N ASP A 89 7.39 14.78 -3.68
CA ASP A 89 6.82 15.91 -4.41
C ASP A 89 6.19 15.46 -5.75
N ALA A 90 6.87 14.56 -6.48
CA ALA A 90 6.34 14.00 -7.74
C ALA A 90 5.08 13.15 -7.50
N LEU A 91 5.10 12.25 -6.51
CA LEU A 91 3.95 11.42 -6.16
C LEU A 91 2.76 12.27 -5.67
N SER A 92 3.04 13.30 -4.87
CA SER A 92 2.04 14.28 -4.42
C SER A 92 1.39 15.03 -5.58
N SER A 93 2.17 15.36 -6.61
CA SER A 93 1.66 15.98 -7.83
C SER A 93 0.70 15.08 -8.60
N PHE A 94 1.00 13.76 -8.71
CA PHE A 94 0.09 12.80 -9.32
C PHE A 94 -1.19 12.61 -8.50
N ALA A 95 -1.06 12.55 -7.18
CA ALA A 95 -2.20 12.39 -6.29
C ALA A 95 -3.05 13.67 -6.14
N GLY A 96 -2.52 14.85 -6.48
CA GLY A 96 -3.19 16.15 -6.26
C GLY A 96 -3.31 16.53 -4.77
N VAL A 97 -2.62 15.81 -3.88
CA VAL A 97 -2.58 16.04 -2.43
C VAL A 97 -1.17 15.80 -1.92
N ARG A 98 -0.80 16.45 -0.81
CA ARG A 98 0.50 16.22 -0.20
C ARG A 98 0.55 14.84 0.43
N LEU A 99 1.45 14.00 -0.08
CA LEU A 99 1.72 12.67 0.44
C LEU A 99 2.91 12.69 1.40
N GLU A 100 2.85 11.82 2.39
CA GLU A 100 3.94 11.52 3.30
C GLU A 100 4.10 10.00 3.46
N PRO A 101 5.28 9.51 3.88
CA PRO A 101 5.48 8.09 4.16
C PRO A 101 4.49 7.58 5.19
N TYR A 102 4.04 6.33 5.01
CA TYR A 102 3.18 5.68 5.99
C TYR A 102 3.97 5.40 7.29
N PRO A 103 3.45 5.78 8.47
CA PRO A 103 4.25 5.86 9.69
C PRO A 103 4.52 4.53 10.39
N LEU A 104 3.78 3.46 10.06
CA LEU A 104 3.97 2.17 10.72
C LEU A 104 5.11 1.39 10.07
N SER A 105 6.13 1.06 10.87
CA SER A 105 7.35 0.40 10.41
C SER A 105 7.09 -0.98 9.77
N THR A 106 6.01 -1.66 10.15
CA THR A 106 5.67 -3.00 9.64
C THR A 106 5.04 -2.98 8.26
N VAL A 107 4.33 -1.91 7.92
CA VAL A 107 3.59 -1.80 6.64
C VAL A 107 4.06 -0.64 5.77
N GLY A 108 4.98 0.19 6.25
CA GLY A 108 5.52 1.32 5.49
C GLY A 108 6.28 0.89 4.24
N SER A 109 6.97 -0.24 4.32
CA SER A 109 7.72 -0.83 3.21
C SER A 109 7.61 -2.35 3.20
N THR A 110 7.45 -2.93 2.00
CA THR A 110 7.39 -4.38 1.81
C THR A 110 8.14 -4.76 0.54
N VAL A 111 8.90 -5.86 0.57
CA VAL A 111 9.42 -6.48 -0.65
C VAL A 111 8.65 -7.77 -0.90
N THR A 112 7.98 -7.87 -2.05
CA THR A 112 7.22 -9.03 -2.46
C THR A 112 7.99 -9.86 -3.47
N PHE A 113 7.91 -11.19 -3.33
CA PHE A 113 8.47 -12.16 -4.26
C PHE A 113 7.34 -12.94 -4.88
N MET A 114 7.29 -12.98 -6.20
CA MET A 114 6.25 -13.67 -6.94
C MET A 114 6.86 -14.58 -8.01
N SER A 115 6.40 -15.80 -8.00
CA SER A 115 6.71 -16.85 -8.99
C SER A 115 5.56 -17.87 -8.97
N PRO A 116 5.57 -18.88 -9.82
CA PRO A 116 4.56 -19.96 -9.72
C PRO A 116 4.53 -20.65 -8.35
N SER A 117 5.63 -20.60 -7.57
CA SER A 117 5.75 -21.22 -6.24
C SER A 117 5.59 -20.24 -5.07
N ASP A 118 5.77 -18.94 -5.29
CA ASP A 118 5.74 -17.95 -4.22
C ASP A 118 4.32 -17.40 -3.91
N GLY A 119 3.32 -17.83 -4.70
CA GLY A 119 1.93 -17.39 -4.55
C GLY A 119 1.62 -16.07 -5.25
N ALA A 120 0.44 -15.54 -4.96
CA ALA A 120 -0.08 -14.30 -5.53
C ALA A 120 -0.97 -13.58 -4.52
N VAL A 121 -1.14 -12.28 -4.73
CA VAL A 121 -2.12 -11.50 -3.94
C VAL A 121 -3.48 -11.64 -4.60
N ASP A 122 -4.45 -12.24 -3.89
CA ASP A 122 -5.83 -12.37 -4.38
C ASP A 122 -6.58 -11.03 -4.26
N TRP A 123 -7.82 -11.03 -4.73
CA TRP A 123 -8.69 -9.85 -4.75
C TRP A 123 -8.88 -9.25 -3.35
N HIS A 124 -8.48 -7.99 -3.17
CA HIS A 124 -8.56 -7.26 -1.89
C HIS A 124 -8.66 -5.74 -2.12
N CYS A 125 -8.85 -5.00 -1.05
CA CYS A 125 -8.60 -3.56 -0.97
C CYS A 125 -7.48 -3.36 0.05
N ASP A 126 -6.60 -2.39 -0.21
CA ASP A 126 -5.55 -2.05 0.76
C ASP A 126 -6.13 -1.42 2.03
N GLY A 127 -5.50 -1.66 3.15
CA GLY A 127 -5.75 -0.91 4.39
C GLY A 127 -5.10 0.47 4.38
N VAL A 128 -4.02 0.65 3.60
CA VAL A 128 -3.32 1.93 3.43
C VAL A 128 -3.94 2.74 2.28
N PRO A 129 -3.95 4.10 2.39
CA PRO A 129 -4.58 4.91 1.35
C PRO A 129 -3.90 4.85 0.00
N VAL A 130 -2.57 4.95 -0.04
CA VAL A 130 -1.79 5.04 -1.29
C VAL A 130 -0.60 4.11 -1.24
N THR A 131 -0.41 3.40 -2.33
CA THR A 131 0.68 2.44 -2.49
C THR A 131 1.46 2.72 -3.78
N GLU A 132 2.77 2.77 -3.70
CA GLU A 132 3.66 2.77 -4.85
C GLU A 132 4.28 1.39 -5.03
N LEU A 133 4.15 0.83 -6.23
CA LEU A 133 4.72 -0.44 -6.66
C LEU A 133 5.93 -0.17 -7.55
N ILE A 134 7.13 -0.55 -7.11
CA ILE A 134 8.40 -0.35 -7.82
C ILE A 134 8.97 -1.71 -8.18
N PRO A 135 8.95 -2.12 -9.45
CA PRO A 135 9.57 -3.36 -9.89
C PRO A 135 11.10 -3.32 -9.68
N LEU A 136 11.62 -4.27 -8.92
CA LEU A 136 13.06 -4.48 -8.72
C LEU A 136 13.62 -5.55 -9.69
N GLU A 137 12.77 -6.52 -10.07
CA GLU A 137 13.11 -7.58 -11.01
C GLU A 137 11.85 -8.06 -11.73
N ILE A 138 11.96 -8.30 -13.02
CA ILE A 138 10.93 -8.94 -13.84
C ILE A 138 11.65 -9.87 -14.80
N SER A 139 11.28 -11.15 -14.82
CA SER A 139 11.80 -12.10 -15.84
C SER A 139 11.35 -11.70 -17.23
N ASP A 140 12.18 -12.02 -18.20
CA ASP A 140 11.84 -11.93 -19.61
C ASP A 140 12.10 -13.31 -20.27
N PRO A 141 11.06 -14.03 -20.70
CA PRO A 141 9.64 -13.69 -20.59
C PRO A 141 9.02 -13.86 -19.19
N ILE A 142 7.92 -13.16 -18.95
CA ILE A 142 7.01 -13.38 -17.82
C ILE A 142 5.60 -13.60 -18.34
N ILE A 143 4.83 -14.51 -17.72
CA ILE A 143 3.40 -14.74 -18.01
C ILE A 143 2.62 -14.60 -16.73
N GLY A 144 1.68 -13.65 -16.68
CA GLY A 144 0.94 -13.25 -15.48
C GLY A 144 1.66 -12.17 -14.69
N GLY A 145 1.20 -11.93 -13.48
CA GLY A 145 1.80 -10.96 -12.58
C GLY A 145 1.33 -9.51 -12.78
N GLU A 146 0.39 -9.24 -13.69
CA GLU A 146 -0.17 -7.91 -13.89
C GLU A 146 -0.97 -7.46 -12.67
N LEU A 147 -0.99 -6.15 -12.43
CA LEU A 147 -1.96 -5.55 -11.52
C LEU A 147 -3.34 -5.56 -12.21
N GLU A 148 -4.30 -6.25 -11.62
CA GLU A 148 -5.69 -6.28 -12.07
C GLU A 148 -6.56 -5.44 -11.12
N ILE A 149 -7.29 -4.47 -11.69
CA ILE A 149 -8.22 -3.59 -10.96
C ILE A 149 -9.63 -3.89 -11.45
N TYR A 150 -10.54 -4.16 -10.52
CA TYR A 150 -11.95 -4.32 -10.83
C TYR A 150 -12.60 -2.95 -11.04
N LEU A 151 -13.18 -2.74 -12.22
CA LEU A 151 -13.95 -1.54 -12.56
C LEU A 151 -15.38 -1.71 -12.05
N GLY A 152 -15.62 -1.20 -10.85
CA GLY A 152 -16.88 -1.27 -10.14
C GLY A 152 -16.71 -1.10 -8.63
N ASP A 153 -17.84 -1.11 -7.94
CA ASP A 153 -17.90 -1.01 -6.49
C ASP A 153 -17.19 -2.19 -5.81
N CYS A 154 -16.36 -1.89 -4.78
CA CYS A 154 -15.55 -2.88 -4.07
C CYS A 154 -16.40 -3.96 -3.41
N GLU A 155 -17.52 -3.59 -2.78
CA GLU A 155 -18.39 -4.56 -2.08
C GLU A 155 -19.11 -5.49 -3.07
N VAL A 156 -19.47 -4.98 -4.25
CA VAL A 156 -20.04 -5.80 -5.34
C VAL A 156 -18.98 -6.79 -5.85
N GLY A 157 -17.74 -6.34 -6.04
CA GLY A 157 -16.64 -7.21 -6.44
C GLY A 157 -16.36 -8.29 -5.40
N ARG A 158 -16.24 -7.90 -4.15
CA ARG A 158 -16.02 -8.78 -2.99
C ARG A 158 -17.14 -9.82 -2.85
N ALA A 159 -18.40 -9.40 -2.94
CA ALA A 159 -19.54 -10.31 -2.84
C ALA A 159 -19.49 -11.39 -3.93
N LYS A 160 -19.13 -11.04 -5.18
CA LYS A 160 -18.97 -12.02 -6.26
C LYS A 160 -17.87 -13.03 -5.98
N VAL A 161 -16.69 -12.55 -5.58
CA VAL A 161 -15.54 -13.42 -5.27
C VAL A 161 -15.87 -14.36 -4.11
N ASN A 162 -16.49 -13.87 -3.04
CA ASN A 162 -16.92 -14.69 -1.91
C ASN A 162 -17.94 -15.77 -2.30
N GLN A 163 -18.79 -15.48 -3.29
CA GLN A 163 -19.72 -16.45 -3.88
C GLN A 163 -19.07 -17.35 -4.93
N ARG A 164 -17.74 -17.25 -5.13
CA ARG A 164 -17.00 -17.96 -6.18
C ARG A 164 -17.49 -17.67 -7.60
N LEU A 165 -18.09 -16.51 -7.81
CA LEU A 165 -18.51 -16.05 -9.13
C LEU A 165 -17.37 -15.30 -9.80
N PRO A 166 -17.12 -15.54 -11.10
CA PRO A 166 -16.05 -14.82 -11.82
C PRO A 166 -16.40 -13.34 -11.99
N LEU A 167 -15.42 -12.50 -11.85
CA LEU A 167 -15.53 -11.08 -12.24
C LEU A 167 -15.54 -10.99 -13.77
N PRO A 168 -16.46 -10.18 -14.38
CA PRO A 168 -16.51 -10.03 -15.83
C PRO A 168 -15.19 -9.46 -16.37
N GLN A 169 -14.59 -10.10 -17.35
CA GLN A 169 -13.30 -9.70 -17.92
C GLN A 169 -13.30 -8.26 -18.47
N ARG A 170 -14.45 -7.79 -18.99
CA ARG A 170 -14.63 -6.40 -19.45
C ARG A 170 -14.55 -5.36 -18.32
N ASN A 171 -14.70 -5.80 -17.07
CA ASN A 171 -14.61 -4.95 -15.88
C ASN A 171 -13.25 -5.09 -15.18
N ILE A 172 -12.25 -5.67 -15.83
CA ILE A 172 -10.91 -5.81 -15.28
C ILE A 172 -9.94 -4.98 -16.11
N LEU A 173 -9.41 -3.93 -15.49
CA LEU A 173 -8.29 -3.18 -16.02
C LEU A 173 -7.00 -3.91 -15.65
N ARG A 174 -6.12 -4.11 -16.65
CA ARG A 174 -4.79 -4.69 -16.43
C ARG A 174 -3.72 -3.65 -16.62
N ILE A 175 -2.83 -3.53 -15.65
CA ILE A 175 -1.65 -2.69 -15.68
C ILE A 175 -0.43 -3.61 -15.62
N PRO A 176 0.30 -3.79 -16.75
CA PRO A 176 1.49 -4.62 -16.76
C PRO A 176 2.61 -3.94 -15.97
N HIS A 177 3.33 -4.69 -15.17
CA HIS A 177 4.56 -4.18 -14.56
C HIS A 177 5.67 -4.11 -15.61
N SER A 178 6.50 -3.08 -15.52
CA SER A 178 7.64 -2.87 -16.43
C SER A 178 8.82 -2.29 -15.67
N MET A 179 10.02 -2.79 -15.94
CA MET A 179 11.25 -2.23 -15.39
C MET A 179 11.39 -0.75 -15.75
N GLY A 180 11.80 0.07 -14.81
CA GLY A 180 11.92 1.54 -14.96
C GLY A 180 10.60 2.31 -14.82
N TYR A 181 9.48 1.63 -14.53
CA TYR A 181 8.17 2.26 -14.28
C TYR A 181 7.62 1.87 -12.93
N SER A 182 7.12 2.86 -12.19
CA SER A 182 6.35 2.66 -10.97
C SER A 182 4.86 2.76 -11.26
N THR A 183 4.07 2.09 -10.44
CA THR A 183 2.61 2.28 -10.38
C THR A 183 2.24 2.87 -9.03
N LEU A 184 1.67 4.06 -9.02
CA LEU A 184 1.07 4.68 -7.83
C LEU A 184 -0.44 4.47 -7.89
N GLY A 185 -1.03 3.97 -6.81
CA GLY A 185 -2.47 3.76 -6.74
C GLY A 185 -3.06 4.16 -5.39
N HIS A 186 -4.27 4.70 -5.42
CA HIS A 186 -5.10 4.95 -4.25
C HIS A 186 -5.99 3.74 -3.99
N PHE A 187 -5.38 2.64 -3.50
CA PHE A 187 -6.00 1.32 -3.45
C PHE A 187 -6.94 1.10 -2.25
N LEU A 188 -7.03 2.02 -1.32
CA LEU A 188 -8.06 2.01 -0.28
C LEU A 188 -9.46 2.05 -0.91
N GLY A 189 -10.24 0.98 -0.74
CA GLY A 189 -11.59 0.86 -1.32
C GLY A 189 -11.62 0.66 -2.85
N ILE A 190 -10.48 0.35 -3.48
CA ILE A 190 -10.41 -0.12 -4.87
C ILE A 190 -10.09 -1.61 -4.84
N PHE A 191 -10.99 -2.42 -5.41
CA PHE A 191 -10.86 -3.86 -5.42
C PHE A 191 -9.87 -4.29 -6.50
N HIS A 192 -8.75 -4.86 -6.08
CA HIS A 192 -7.65 -5.19 -6.98
C HIS A 192 -6.94 -6.47 -6.55
N ARG A 193 -6.08 -6.98 -7.42
CA ARG A 193 -5.17 -8.09 -7.12
C ARG A 193 -3.93 -8.03 -7.98
N THR A 194 -2.96 -8.88 -7.70
CA THR A 194 -1.93 -9.24 -8.67
C THR A 194 -2.28 -10.60 -9.29
N ALA A 195 -2.35 -10.66 -10.63
CA ALA A 195 -2.58 -11.92 -11.34
C ALA A 195 -1.49 -12.94 -10.99
N PRO A 196 -1.82 -14.23 -10.79
CA PRO A 196 -0.82 -15.26 -10.55
C PRO A 196 0.21 -15.34 -11.67
N ILE A 197 1.48 -15.51 -11.31
CA ILE A 197 2.55 -15.76 -12.28
C ILE A 197 2.50 -17.23 -12.70
N GLN A 198 2.37 -17.48 -13.99
CA GLN A 198 2.39 -18.81 -14.60
C GLN A 198 3.79 -19.21 -15.02
N PHE A 199 4.61 -18.24 -15.43
CA PHE A 199 6.00 -18.43 -15.85
C PHE A 199 6.83 -17.20 -15.51
N GLY A 200 8.09 -17.41 -15.08
CA GLY A 200 8.99 -16.35 -14.67
C GLY A 200 8.83 -15.97 -13.20
N ASN A 201 9.45 -14.85 -12.85
CA ASN A 201 9.41 -14.30 -11.48
C ASN A 201 9.40 -12.78 -11.51
N ARG A 202 8.94 -12.19 -10.40
CA ARG A 202 8.95 -10.75 -10.17
C ARG A 202 9.29 -10.47 -8.70
N ILE A 203 10.12 -9.44 -8.50
CA ILE A 203 10.37 -8.84 -7.20
C ILE A 203 9.88 -7.39 -7.25
N THR A 204 9.07 -6.98 -6.28
CA THR A 204 8.53 -5.63 -6.22
C THR A 204 8.78 -5.03 -4.84
N LEU A 205 9.31 -3.81 -4.81
CA LEU A 205 9.29 -2.97 -3.62
C LEU A 205 7.96 -2.23 -3.57
N VAL A 206 7.27 -2.35 -2.46
CA VAL A 206 6.00 -1.70 -2.15
C VAL A 206 6.27 -0.65 -1.10
N LEU A 207 5.98 0.61 -1.40
CA LEU A 207 6.12 1.74 -0.48
C LEU A 207 4.75 2.36 -0.22
N ASN A 208 4.35 2.40 1.03
CA ASN A 208 3.07 2.91 1.44
C ASN A 208 3.15 4.38 1.86
N LEU A 209 2.09 5.12 1.54
CA LEU A 209 1.97 6.55 1.70
C LEU A 209 0.57 6.90 2.23
N ARG A 210 0.44 8.08 2.81
CA ARG A 210 -0.84 8.65 3.22
C ARG A 210 -0.91 10.15 2.93
N SER A 211 -2.10 10.74 3.06
CA SER A 211 -2.25 12.18 3.01
C SER A 211 -1.75 12.84 4.29
N ALA A 212 -0.90 13.85 4.15
CA ALA A 212 -0.45 14.66 5.26
C ALA A 212 -1.56 15.56 5.86
N GLU A 213 -2.58 15.90 5.06
CA GLU A 213 -3.72 16.71 5.51
C GLU A 213 -4.85 15.88 6.11
N LYS A 214 -5.00 14.62 5.63
CA LYS A 214 -6.04 13.69 6.08
C LYS A 214 -5.45 12.36 6.51
N PRO A 215 -4.52 12.33 7.50
CA PRO A 215 -3.85 11.11 7.94
C PRO A 215 -4.81 10.10 8.60
N PHE A 216 -6.02 10.51 8.93
CA PHE A 216 -7.09 9.69 9.49
C PHE A 216 -7.90 8.91 8.43
N ILE A 217 -7.63 9.11 7.14
CA ILE A 217 -8.17 8.28 6.06
C ILE A 217 -7.28 7.04 5.93
N ASP A 218 -7.64 6.00 6.66
CA ASP A 218 -6.86 4.78 6.85
C ASP A 218 -7.82 3.66 7.28
N ASP A 219 -7.69 2.45 6.74
CA ASP A 219 -8.49 1.28 7.15
C ASP A 219 -7.63 0.18 7.79
N ASN A 220 -6.40 0.49 8.18
CA ASN A 220 -5.59 -0.44 8.95
C ASN A 220 -6.16 -0.64 10.34
N ARG A 221 -6.49 -1.88 10.66
CA ARG A 221 -7.05 -2.28 11.94
C ARG A 221 -6.06 -3.15 12.68
N LEU A 222 -6.04 -3.02 14.01
CA LEU A 222 -5.22 -3.85 14.89
C LEU A 222 -5.28 -5.34 14.53
N PHE A 223 -6.45 -5.83 14.17
CA PHE A 223 -6.67 -7.23 13.80
C PHE A 223 -5.86 -7.64 12.56
N TYR A 224 -5.90 -6.85 11.49
CA TYR A 224 -5.15 -7.15 10.26
C TYR A 224 -3.65 -7.06 10.48
N LEU A 225 -3.20 -6.03 11.18
CA LEU A 225 -1.79 -5.84 11.50
C LEU A 225 -1.25 -6.98 12.39
N ALA A 226 -2.04 -7.43 13.37
CA ALA A 226 -1.67 -8.55 14.25
C ALA A 226 -1.58 -9.89 13.50
N ALA A 227 -2.37 -10.07 12.43
CA ALA A 227 -2.30 -11.28 11.60
C ALA A 227 -1.04 -11.32 10.73
N ASP A 228 -0.51 -10.15 10.32
CA ASP A 228 0.62 -10.04 9.41
C ASP A 228 1.98 -9.96 10.07
N THR A 229 2.04 -9.49 11.30
CA THR A 229 3.30 -9.22 11.99
C THR A 229 3.66 -10.35 12.93
N ASP A 230 4.95 -10.63 13.04
CA ASP A 230 5.48 -11.39 14.16
C ASP A 230 5.39 -10.51 15.42
N GLN A 231 5.23 -11.16 16.54
CA GLN A 231 4.77 -10.71 17.85
C GLN A 231 5.44 -9.46 18.50
N ASP A 232 6.19 -8.67 17.76
CA ASP A 232 6.74 -7.43 18.28
C ASP A 232 5.62 -6.39 18.43
N ALA A 233 5.23 -6.12 19.66
CA ALA A 233 4.21 -5.12 19.99
C ALA A 233 4.60 -3.66 19.63
N GLU A 234 5.75 -3.48 19.00
CA GLU A 234 6.30 -2.17 18.65
C GLU A 234 5.37 -1.38 17.72
N TRP A 235 4.80 -2.04 16.70
CA TRP A 235 3.84 -1.42 15.77
C TRP A 235 2.54 -0.98 16.44
N VAL A 236 2.12 -1.64 17.53
CA VAL A 236 0.95 -1.23 18.32
C VAL A 236 1.20 0.13 18.96
N MET A 237 2.40 0.32 19.48
CA MET A 237 2.81 1.61 20.06
C MET A 237 2.93 2.69 18.97
N GLU A 238 3.51 2.36 17.83
CA GLU A 238 3.58 3.26 16.66
C GLU A 238 2.19 3.69 16.22
N MET A 239 1.27 2.74 16.05
CA MET A 239 -0.12 3.01 15.66
C MET A 239 -0.84 3.86 16.71
N THR A 240 -0.72 3.51 17.98
CA THR A 240 -1.33 4.26 19.08
C THR A 240 -0.83 5.69 19.10
N LYS A 241 0.47 5.87 19.01
CA LYS A 241 1.10 7.20 18.96
C LYS A 241 0.61 7.99 17.74
N ASP A 242 0.59 7.39 16.57
CA ASP A 242 0.14 8.05 15.35
C ASP A 242 -1.33 8.48 15.42
N VAL A 243 -2.21 7.60 15.93
CA VAL A 243 -3.64 7.94 16.12
C VAL A 243 -3.78 9.16 17.04
N TRP A 244 -3.07 9.21 18.16
CA TRP A 244 -3.20 10.29 19.12
C TRP A 244 -2.51 11.58 18.71
N GLU A 245 -1.32 11.49 18.12
CA GLU A 245 -0.50 12.68 17.82
C GLU A 245 -0.82 13.28 16.43
N ASN A 246 -1.27 12.47 15.48
CA ASN A 246 -1.48 12.89 14.10
C ASN A 246 -2.93 12.76 13.63
N GLN A 247 -3.51 11.54 13.68
CA GLN A 247 -4.81 11.29 13.05
C GLN A 247 -5.95 12.02 13.76
N LEU A 248 -6.05 11.89 15.09
CA LEU A 248 -7.13 12.50 15.85
C LEU A 248 -7.10 14.03 15.85
N PRO A 249 -5.95 14.71 16.02
CA PRO A 249 -5.87 16.17 15.84
C PRO A 249 -6.28 16.64 14.43
N ALA A 250 -5.81 15.95 13.39
CA ALA A 250 -6.17 16.28 12.02
C ALA A 250 -7.67 16.07 11.75
N TYR A 251 -8.24 14.96 12.23
CA TYR A 251 -9.68 14.70 12.12
C TYR A 251 -10.52 15.79 12.81
N ARG A 252 -10.16 16.20 14.02
CA ARG A 252 -10.84 17.27 14.74
C ARG A 252 -10.79 18.61 14.01
N LYS A 253 -9.64 18.93 13.46
CA LYS A 253 -9.48 20.13 12.62
C LYS A 253 -10.38 20.08 11.38
N PHE A 254 -10.43 18.91 10.73
CA PHE A 254 -11.30 18.68 9.57
C PHE A 254 -12.77 18.81 9.94
N GLU A 255 -13.24 18.19 11.04
CA GLU A 255 -14.62 18.27 11.50
C GLU A 255 -14.99 19.71 11.93
N ALA A 256 -14.09 20.40 12.64
CA ALA A 256 -14.32 21.81 13.00
C ALA A 256 -14.50 22.71 11.79
N ALA A 257 -13.69 22.50 10.74
CA ALA A 257 -13.82 23.25 9.50
C ALA A 257 -15.15 22.94 8.77
N ARG A 258 -15.63 21.70 8.84
CA ARG A 258 -16.88 21.24 8.21
C ARG A 258 -18.13 21.67 8.97
N THR A 259 -18.09 21.65 10.29
CA THR A 259 -19.28 21.87 11.14
C THR A 259 -19.32 23.25 11.81
N GLY A 260 -18.21 23.99 11.82
CA GLY A 260 -18.06 25.22 12.59
C GLY A 260 -17.98 25.03 14.12
N VAL A 261 -17.91 23.79 14.61
CA VAL A 261 -17.87 23.43 16.02
C VAL A 261 -16.51 22.83 16.38
N LEU A 262 -15.80 23.44 17.33
CA LEU A 262 -14.57 22.87 17.88
C LEU A 262 -14.89 21.70 18.81
N ALA A 263 -14.43 20.51 18.48
CA ALA A 263 -14.54 19.36 19.36
C ALA A 263 -13.64 19.55 20.60
N PRO A 264 -14.10 19.14 21.82
CA PRO A 264 -13.31 19.26 23.03
C PRO A 264 -12.00 18.48 22.93
N ALA A 265 -10.94 19.01 23.57
CA ALA A 265 -9.67 18.29 23.66
C ALA A 265 -9.86 17.01 24.48
N VAL A 266 -9.47 15.86 23.93
CA VAL A 266 -9.40 14.59 24.68
C VAL A 266 -7.94 14.36 25.06
N GLN A 267 -7.68 14.10 26.32
CA GLN A 267 -6.35 13.73 26.77
C GLN A 267 -6.11 12.25 26.49
N MET A 268 -4.90 11.92 26.09
CA MET A 268 -4.46 10.53 25.94
C MET A 268 -4.58 9.82 27.28
N PRO A 269 -5.27 8.69 27.38
CA PRO A 269 -5.30 7.91 28.61
C PRO A 269 -3.87 7.46 28.93
N ALA A 270 -3.48 7.53 30.22
CA ALA A 270 -2.20 6.97 30.64
C ALA A 270 -2.21 5.46 30.37
N ILE A 271 -1.30 4.98 29.54
CA ILE A 271 -1.13 3.54 29.28
C ILE A 271 -0.41 2.99 30.54
N THR A 272 -1.19 2.50 31.50
CA THR A 272 -0.69 2.02 32.80
C THR A 272 -0.50 0.51 32.88
N SER A 273 -0.83 -0.23 31.82
CA SER A 273 -0.72 -1.68 31.80
C SER A 273 -0.24 -2.18 30.44
N PRO A 274 0.54 -3.29 30.40
CA PRO A 274 0.84 -3.95 29.14
C PRO A 274 -0.47 -4.38 28.47
N LEU A 275 -0.55 -4.20 27.17
CA LEU A 275 -1.70 -4.60 26.37
C LEU A 275 -1.97 -6.10 26.57
N PRO A 276 -3.24 -6.53 26.67
CA PRO A 276 -3.57 -7.94 26.75
C PRO A 276 -3.06 -8.66 25.51
N THR A 277 -2.40 -9.80 25.73
CA THR A 277 -2.06 -10.72 24.62
C THR A 277 -3.35 -11.20 23.97
N VAL A 278 -3.58 -10.82 22.74
CA VAL A 278 -4.71 -11.32 21.95
C VAL A 278 -4.35 -12.71 21.45
N ASP A 279 -4.99 -13.74 21.96
CA ASP A 279 -4.86 -15.09 21.43
C ASP A 279 -5.65 -15.18 20.11
N VAL A 280 -4.95 -15.10 19.01
CA VAL A 280 -5.52 -15.07 17.65
C VAL A 280 -6.04 -16.45 17.19
N ARG A 281 -5.93 -17.50 18.01
CA ARG A 281 -6.24 -18.89 17.63
C ARG A 281 -7.72 -19.29 17.73
N THR A 282 -8.60 -18.45 18.24
CA THR A 282 -9.97 -18.84 18.59
C THR A 282 -11.10 -18.17 17.80
N SER A 283 -10.83 -17.49 16.70
CA SER A 283 -11.88 -16.84 15.91
C SER A 283 -11.71 -17.06 14.40
N TRP A 284 -11.99 -18.29 13.95
CA TRP A 284 -12.29 -18.62 12.55
C TRP A 284 -13.65 -19.28 12.47
#